data_1534e3a6727b3339b0af844245c0500d
#
_entry.id   1534e3a6727b3339b0af844245c0500d
#
_cell.length_a   1.000
_cell.length_b   1.000
_cell.length_c   1.000
_cell.angle_alpha   90.00
_cell.angle_beta   90.00
_cell.angle_gamma   90.00
#
_symmetry.space_group_name_H-M   'P 1'
#
loop_
_entity.id
_entity.type
_entity.pdbx_description
1 polymer ?
#
loop_
_entity_poly.entity_id
_entity_poly.type
_entity_poly.pdbx_seq_one_letter_code
_entity_poly.pdbx_strand_id
1 'polypeptide(L)'
;MVSYSLRLRHIAFLLGLAACAGSSTEPGNDDVVPGLGLNASLVPRRLFPADNPWNQAIDAAPVDPRSAEIINFIGLDKGLHPDFGADRNGGPFGIPYIVVSGKQPKVPVTFDYDDESDPGPYPIPPNPPIEGGSSSDGDRHILIVDADRWILYELFAAYPSGNRWRAGSGAIWDLNQNSTRPPGWTSADAAGLPILPGLVRWDEVELGEIPHAIRFTVRRTRRAYLAPASHWASSDTASNLPPMGMRVRLKASFDISGYPPRAQVVLRALKRYGMIVADNGSDWYLSGVADARWNDDEINTLKSVRGRDFEVVRMNGIVTH
;
A
#
# COMPACT_ATOMS: atom_id res chain seq x y z
N MET A 1 -8.19 85.21 -42.42
CA MET A 1 -7.53 84.87 -41.14
C MET A 1 -7.93 83.44 -40.83
N VAL A 2 -7.02 82.53 -41.12
CA VAL A 2 -7.26 81.09 -40.93
C VAL A 2 -6.32 80.64 -39.75
N SER A 3 -6.97 80.19 -38.67
CA SER A 3 -6.26 79.71 -37.45
C SER A 3 -6.03 78.19 -37.59
N TYR A 4 -4.79 77.76 -37.61
CA TYR A 4 -4.38 76.34 -37.56
C TYR A 4 -4.18 75.93 -36.12
N SER A 5 -5.01 74.96 -35.64
CA SER A 5 -4.91 74.31 -34.37
C SER A 5 -4.02 73.05 -34.51
N LEU A 6 -2.86 73.07 -33.81
CA LEU A 6 -1.91 71.96 -33.73
C LEU A 6 -2.41 70.96 -32.70
N ARG A 7 -2.69 69.71 -33.10
CA ARG A 7 -3.02 68.61 -32.18
C ARG A 7 -1.73 67.84 -31.91
N LEU A 8 -1.25 67.91 -30.66
CA LEU A 8 -0.21 67.02 -30.11
C LEU A 8 -0.77 65.61 -29.93
N ARG A 9 -0.17 64.61 -30.58
CA ARG A 9 -0.40 63.21 -30.32
C ARG A 9 0.58 62.70 -29.29
N HIS A 10 0.09 62.29 -28.10
CA HIS A 10 0.87 61.57 -27.10
C HIS A 10 0.98 60.13 -27.52
N ILE A 11 2.20 59.64 -27.79
CA ILE A 11 2.53 58.24 -27.97
C ILE A 11 2.85 57.71 -26.58
N ALA A 12 1.98 56.87 -26.04
CA ALA A 12 2.23 56.13 -24.83
C ALA A 12 3.08 54.89 -25.17
N PHE A 13 4.31 54.82 -24.70
CA PHE A 13 5.13 53.62 -24.73
C PHE A 13 4.70 52.71 -23.60
N LEU A 14 4.02 51.59 -23.94
CA LEU A 14 3.79 50.48 -23.02
C LEU A 14 5.06 49.63 -22.94
N LEU A 15 5.84 49.76 -21.85
CA LEU A 15 6.85 48.78 -21.48
C LEU A 15 6.15 47.51 -21.00
N GLY A 16 6.15 46.47 -21.82
CA GLY A 16 5.78 45.12 -21.40
C GLY A 16 6.85 44.52 -20.53
N LEU A 17 6.62 44.41 -19.23
CA LEU A 17 7.39 43.54 -18.36
C LEU A 17 7.03 42.07 -18.68
N ALA A 18 7.89 41.38 -19.41
CA ALA A 18 7.85 39.92 -19.49
C ALA A 18 8.32 39.37 -18.13
N ALA A 19 7.36 38.94 -17.29
CA ALA A 19 7.63 38.12 -16.14
C ALA A 19 8.04 36.73 -16.63
N CYS A 20 9.33 36.43 -16.58
CA CYS A 20 9.80 35.04 -16.63
C CYS A 20 9.26 34.33 -15.39
N ALA A 21 8.19 33.56 -15.53
CA ALA A 21 7.80 32.56 -14.57
C ALA A 21 8.90 31.48 -14.59
N GLY A 22 9.87 31.61 -13.73
CA GLY A 22 10.77 30.53 -13.38
C GLY A 22 9.91 29.44 -12.74
N SER A 23 9.74 28.31 -13.42
CA SER A 23 9.26 27.10 -12.79
C SER A 23 10.29 26.67 -11.74
N SER A 24 10.05 27.03 -10.48
CA SER A 24 10.70 26.36 -9.37
C SER A 24 10.16 24.94 -9.37
N THR A 25 10.86 24.02 -10.03
CA THR A 25 10.75 22.60 -9.72
C THR A 25 11.26 22.47 -8.28
N GLU A 26 10.33 22.39 -7.34
CA GLU A 26 10.63 21.81 -6.03
C GLU A 26 11.41 20.52 -6.30
N PRO A 27 12.57 20.25 -5.62
CA PRO A 27 13.25 18.97 -5.77
C PRO A 27 12.22 17.89 -5.44
N GLY A 28 11.96 17.00 -6.39
CA GLY A 28 11.00 15.94 -6.21
C GLY A 28 11.38 15.14 -4.97
N ASN A 29 10.41 14.75 -4.15
CA ASN A 29 10.58 13.89 -2.97
C ASN A 29 11.33 12.57 -3.26
N ASP A 30 11.66 12.32 -4.52
CA ASP A 30 12.28 11.09 -5.02
C ASP A 30 13.79 11.00 -4.76
N ASP A 31 14.46 12.11 -4.42
CA ASP A 31 15.91 12.15 -4.19
C ASP A 31 16.34 11.86 -2.73
N VAL A 32 15.38 11.67 -1.83
CA VAL A 32 15.70 11.38 -0.43
C VAL A 32 16.01 9.90 -0.26
N VAL A 33 17.26 9.57 0.07
CA VAL A 33 17.67 8.20 0.43
C VAL A 33 17.20 7.92 1.87
N PRO A 34 16.37 6.90 2.10
CA PRO A 34 15.92 6.53 3.45
C PRO A 34 17.08 6.14 4.37
N GLY A 35 16.88 6.28 5.67
CA GLY A 35 17.75 5.67 6.67
C GLY A 35 17.76 4.15 6.52
N LEU A 36 18.81 3.49 7.05
CA LEU A 36 18.93 2.04 7.02
C LEU A 36 18.42 1.43 8.34
N GLY A 37 17.97 0.17 8.27
CA GLY A 37 17.59 -0.62 9.44
C GLY A 37 16.12 -1.03 9.50
N LEU A 38 15.76 -1.62 10.64
CA LEU A 38 14.40 -2.08 10.92
C LEU A 38 13.40 -0.92 10.92
N ASN A 39 12.34 -1.04 10.12
CA ASN A 39 11.25 -0.06 10.00
C ASN A 39 11.77 1.39 9.83
N ALA A 40 12.91 1.55 9.15
CA ALA A 40 13.47 2.87 8.89
C ALA A 40 12.47 3.68 8.04
N SER A 41 12.38 4.99 8.33
CA SER A 41 11.41 5.85 7.65
C SER A 41 11.64 5.89 6.13
N LEU A 42 10.58 5.72 5.38
CA LEU A 42 10.56 5.81 3.93
C LEU A 42 10.02 7.17 3.44
N VAL A 43 9.36 7.93 4.34
CA VAL A 43 8.86 9.26 3.98
C VAL A 43 10.03 10.26 3.87
N PRO A 44 9.93 11.24 2.97
CA PRO A 44 8.77 11.58 2.14
C PRO A 44 8.65 10.80 0.82
N ARG A 45 9.56 9.85 0.55
CA ARG A 45 9.58 9.11 -0.71
C ARG A 45 8.39 8.15 -0.79
N ARG A 46 7.66 8.19 -1.92
CA ARG A 46 6.55 7.28 -2.17
C ARG A 46 7.05 5.91 -2.60
N LEU A 47 6.38 4.88 -2.15
CA LEU A 47 6.47 3.57 -2.76
C LEU A 47 5.65 3.59 -4.05
N PHE A 48 6.29 3.34 -5.16
CA PHE A 48 5.78 3.47 -6.52
C PHE A 48 5.47 4.91 -7.00
N PRO A 49 5.39 5.14 -8.32
CA PRO A 49 4.97 6.41 -8.90
C PRO A 49 3.57 6.84 -8.48
N ALA A 50 3.27 8.14 -8.58
CA ALA A 50 2.00 8.70 -8.15
C ALA A 50 0.78 8.14 -8.91
N ASP A 51 0.96 7.67 -10.14
CA ASP A 51 -0.06 7.05 -10.98
C ASP A 51 -0.22 5.54 -10.75
N ASN A 52 0.55 4.96 -9.80
CA ASN A 52 0.36 3.56 -9.42
C ASN A 52 -1.03 3.35 -8.80
N PRO A 53 -1.70 2.20 -9.05
CA PRO A 53 -3.00 1.91 -8.46
C PRO A 53 -3.06 2.04 -6.93
N TRP A 54 -1.97 1.74 -6.21
CA TRP A 54 -1.90 1.94 -4.77
C TRP A 54 -2.04 3.41 -4.37
N ASN A 55 -1.48 4.32 -5.17
CA ASN A 55 -1.40 5.76 -4.88
C ASN A 55 -2.57 6.56 -5.47
N GLN A 56 -3.49 5.91 -6.20
CA GLN A 56 -4.64 6.57 -6.82
C GLN A 56 -5.77 6.81 -5.84
N ALA A 57 -6.20 8.07 -5.72
CA ALA A 57 -7.40 8.42 -4.97
C ALA A 57 -8.66 7.85 -5.64
N ILE A 58 -9.60 7.35 -4.83
CA ILE A 58 -10.85 6.73 -5.29
C ILE A 58 -12.08 7.31 -4.61
N ASP A 59 -11.93 8.39 -3.89
CA ASP A 59 -13.00 9.07 -3.16
C ASP A 59 -14.16 9.54 -4.05
N ALA A 60 -13.87 9.89 -5.32
CA ALA A 60 -14.87 10.24 -6.33
C ALA A 60 -15.27 9.06 -7.25
N ALA A 61 -14.68 7.88 -7.11
CA ALA A 61 -14.99 6.74 -7.95
C ALA A 61 -16.43 6.24 -7.72
N PRO A 62 -17.15 5.74 -8.75
CA PRO A 62 -18.50 5.24 -8.58
C PRO A 62 -18.54 3.98 -7.70
N VAL A 63 -19.62 3.84 -6.95
CA VAL A 63 -19.90 2.63 -6.15
C VAL A 63 -20.29 1.49 -7.07
N ASP A 64 -19.84 0.27 -6.74
CA ASP A 64 -20.24 -0.93 -7.47
C ASP A 64 -21.73 -1.25 -7.22
N PRO A 65 -22.52 -1.59 -8.24
CA PRO A 65 -23.94 -1.94 -8.07
C PRO A 65 -24.17 -3.09 -7.09
N ARG A 66 -23.20 -3.96 -6.91
CA ARG A 66 -23.24 -5.12 -6.00
C ARG A 66 -22.59 -4.85 -4.64
N SER A 67 -22.22 -3.60 -4.36
CA SER A 67 -21.55 -3.22 -3.14
C SER A 67 -22.25 -3.75 -1.88
N ALA A 68 -23.56 -3.54 -1.77
CA ALA A 68 -24.33 -3.97 -0.60
C ALA A 68 -24.31 -5.50 -0.41
N GLU A 69 -24.42 -6.26 -1.50
CA GLU A 69 -24.37 -7.72 -1.48
C GLU A 69 -23.02 -8.24 -1.00
N ILE A 70 -21.93 -7.71 -1.54
CA ILE A 70 -20.57 -8.12 -1.22
C ILE A 70 -20.21 -7.74 0.23
N ILE A 71 -20.51 -6.50 0.64
CA ILE A 71 -20.28 -6.05 2.03
C ILE A 71 -21.09 -6.93 3.03
N ASN A 72 -22.33 -7.25 2.71
CA ASN A 72 -23.13 -8.17 3.53
C ASN A 72 -22.49 -9.55 3.65
N PHE A 73 -21.92 -10.06 2.58
CA PHE A 73 -21.21 -11.35 2.59
C PHE A 73 -19.97 -11.30 3.49
N ILE A 74 -19.14 -10.26 3.41
CA ILE A 74 -17.95 -10.10 4.27
C ILE A 74 -18.38 -9.92 5.73
N GLY A 75 -19.48 -9.20 5.97
CA GLY A 75 -20.09 -9.01 7.29
C GLY A 75 -20.31 -7.55 7.66
N LEU A 76 -21.58 -7.14 7.65
CA LEU A 76 -22.01 -5.77 7.94
C LEU A 76 -21.63 -5.29 9.34
N ASP A 77 -21.72 -6.18 10.33
CA ASP A 77 -21.53 -5.85 11.75
C ASP A 77 -20.14 -6.17 12.28
N LYS A 78 -19.30 -6.81 11.45
CA LYS A 78 -17.90 -7.07 11.82
C LYS A 78 -17.13 -5.78 11.86
N GLY A 79 -16.32 -5.61 12.92
CA GLY A 79 -15.43 -4.46 13.06
C GLY A 79 -14.20 -4.57 12.18
N LEU A 80 -13.71 -3.43 11.74
CA LEU A 80 -12.36 -3.31 11.20
C LEU A 80 -11.36 -3.78 12.27
N HIS A 81 -10.38 -4.59 11.89
CA HIS A 81 -9.41 -5.13 12.83
C HIS A 81 -7.99 -4.74 12.41
N PRO A 82 -7.35 -3.79 13.09
CA PRO A 82 -5.92 -3.55 12.92
C PRO A 82 -5.12 -4.80 13.32
N ASP A 83 -4.44 -5.42 12.37
CA ASP A 83 -3.59 -6.58 12.64
C ASP A 83 -2.12 -6.14 12.74
N PHE A 84 -1.90 -5.10 13.52
CA PHE A 84 -0.60 -4.53 13.85
C PHE A 84 -0.70 -3.72 15.14
N GLY A 85 0.42 -3.57 15.84
CA GLY A 85 0.49 -2.80 17.09
C GLY A 85 1.83 -2.91 17.77
N ALA A 86 1.90 -2.31 18.98
CA ALA A 86 3.09 -2.25 19.79
C ALA A 86 3.30 -3.51 20.63
N ASP A 87 2.23 -4.13 21.13
CA ASP A 87 2.38 -5.30 21.99
C ASP A 87 1.27 -6.34 21.78
N ARG A 88 1.71 -7.51 21.34
CA ARG A 88 0.94 -8.74 21.40
C ARG A 88 1.87 -9.85 21.89
N ASN A 89 1.58 -10.42 23.06
CA ASN A 89 2.39 -11.47 23.69
C ASN A 89 3.85 -11.06 23.98
N GLY A 90 4.07 -9.80 24.33
CA GLY A 90 5.38 -9.29 24.74
C GLY A 90 6.23 -8.65 23.64
N GLY A 91 5.63 -8.27 22.53
CA GLY A 91 6.31 -7.52 21.48
C GLY A 91 5.43 -7.02 20.35
N PRO A 92 5.97 -6.17 19.46
CA PRO A 92 5.26 -5.65 18.32
C PRO A 92 4.74 -6.75 17.39
N PHE A 93 3.56 -6.56 16.81
CA PHE A 93 2.95 -7.47 15.87
C PHE A 93 2.53 -6.75 14.59
N GLY A 94 2.43 -7.49 13.49
CA GLY A 94 2.28 -7.01 12.12
C GLY A 94 3.45 -7.44 11.27
N ILE A 95 3.59 -6.91 10.07
CA ILE A 95 4.60 -7.32 9.09
C ILE A 95 5.78 -6.32 9.12
N PRO A 96 6.94 -6.67 9.70
CA PRO A 96 8.09 -5.78 9.74
C PRO A 96 8.78 -5.69 8.38
N TYR A 97 9.52 -4.60 8.12
CA TYR A 97 10.41 -4.48 6.99
C TYR A 97 11.80 -4.00 7.42
N ILE A 98 12.78 -4.17 6.56
CA ILE A 98 14.12 -3.65 6.77
C ILE A 98 14.59 -2.89 5.53
N VAL A 99 15.24 -1.75 5.76
CA VAL A 99 15.88 -0.96 4.70
C VAL A 99 17.38 -1.28 4.72
N VAL A 100 17.91 -1.68 3.58
CA VAL A 100 19.32 -2.03 3.39
C VAL A 100 19.96 -1.16 2.32
N SER A 101 21.30 -1.03 2.36
CA SER A 101 22.02 -0.36 1.27
C SER A 101 22.12 -1.27 0.04
N GLY A 102 22.30 -0.71 -1.14
CA GLY A 102 22.53 -1.45 -2.36
C GLY A 102 23.84 -2.28 -2.37
N LYS A 103 24.65 -2.17 -1.32
CA LYS A 103 25.86 -2.99 -1.08
C LYS A 103 25.56 -4.22 -0.22
N GLN A 104 24.32 -4.39 0.28
CA GLN A 104 23.95 -5.58 1.05
C GLN A 104 24.24 -6.84 0.22
N PRO A 105 25.06 -7.79 0.73
CA PRO A 105 25.30 -9.05 0.05
C PRO A 105 24.00 -9.79 -0.21
N LYS A 106 23.87 -10.33 -1.41
CA LYS A 106 22.71 -11.12 -1.80
C LYS A 106 22.97 -12.61 -1.60
N VAL A 107 21.95 -13.32 -1.16
CA VAL A 107 21.97 -14.77 -0.93
C VAL A 107 20.99 -15.48 -1.86
N PRO A 108 21.29 -16.72 -2.30
CA PRO A 108 20.35 -17.52 -3.08
C PRO A 108 19.12 -17.89 -2.25
N VAL A 109 17.97 -17.92 -2.93
CA VAL A 109 16.69 -18.41 -2.37
C VAL A 109 16.16 -19.49 -3.29
N THR A 110 15.64 -20.58 -2.73
CA THR A 110 14.89 -21.60 -3.45
C THR A 110 13.41 -21.48 -3.07
N PHE A 111 12.51 -21.70 -4.03
CA PHE A 111 11.08 -21.51 -3.85
C PHE A 111 10.29 -22.80 -3.98
N ASP A 112 9.20 -22.93 -3.22
CA ASP A 112 8.22 -24.00 -3.39
C ASP A 112 7.32 -23.75 -4.62
N TYR A 113 7.04 -22.45 -4.92
CA TYR A 113 6.35 -21.97 -6.12
C TYR A 113 7.35 -21.26 -7.04
N ASP A 114 8.32 -22.02 -7.58
CA ASP A 114 9.44 -21.48 -8.36
C ASP A 114 9.01 -20.92 -9.73
N ASP A 115 7.94 -21.46 -10.29
CA ASP A 115 7.34 -21.03 -11.57
C ASP A 115 6.55 -19.70 -11.44
N GLU A 116 6.25 -19.26 -10.23
CA GLU A 116 5.58 -17.99 -9.93
C GLU A 116 6.44 -17.04 -9.08
N SER A 117 7.72 -17.31 -8.92
CA SER A 117 8.64 -16.54 -8.09
C SER A 117 9.78 -15.92 -8.89
N ASP A 118 10.23 -14.73 -8.45
CA ASP A 118 11.42 -14.12 -9.04
C ASP A 118 12.70 -14.78 -8.50
N PRO A 119 13.58 -15.30 -9.38
CA PRO A 119 14.63 -16.24 -8.98
C PRO A 119 15.75 -15.64 -8.11
N GLY A 120 15.76 -14.35 -7.84
CA GLY A 120 16.77 -13.70 -7.00
C GLY A 120 18.15 -13.55 -7.67
N PRO A 121 19.25 -13.37 -6.89
CA PRO A 121 19.36 -13.46 -5.43
C PRO A 121 18.78 -12.29 -4.66
N TYR A 122 18.50 -12.51 -3.34
CA TYR A 122 17.84 -11.54 -2.45
C TYR A 122 18.83 -10.92 -1.44
N PRO A 123 18.75 -9.62 -1.13
CA PRO A 123 19.68 -8.94 -0.21
C PRO A 123 19.28 -9.16 1.26
N ILE A 124 19.15 -10.41 1.69
CA ILE A 124 18.74 -10.78 3.05
C ILE A 124 19.91 -10.53 4.00
N PRO A 125 19.79 -9.62 4.99
CA PRO A 125 20.85 -9.38 5.96
C PRO A 125 20.94 -10.54 6.97
N PRO A 126 22.04 -10.66 7.74
CA PRO A 126 22.06 -11.52 8.90
C PRO A 126 20.94 -11.16 9.88
N ASN A 127 20.20 -12.16 10.37
CA ASN A 127 19.06 -11.97 11.28
C ASN A 127 18.01 -10.96 10.77
N PRO A 128 17.41 -11.18 9.58
CA PRO A 128 16.38 -10.29 9.05
C PRO A 128 15.15 -10.29 9.97
N PRO A 129 14.38 -9.20 10.00
CA PRO A 129 13.09 -9.22 10.67
C PRO A 129 12.15 -10.17 9.93
N ILE A 130 11.58 -11.10 10.67
CA ILE A 130 10.61 -12.08 10.16
C ILE A 130 9.28 -11.82 10.86
N GLU A 131 8.19 -11.81 10.11
CA GLU A 131 6.86 -11.68 10.66
C GLU A 131 6.59 -12.77 11.72
N GLY A 132 6.12 -12.34 12.89
CA GLY A 132 5.93 -13.22 14.04
C GLY A 132 7.22 -13.70 14.73
N GLY A 133 8.38 -13.24 14.26
CA GLY A 133 9.69 -13.59 14.80
C GLY A 133 10.32 -14.84 14.19
N SER A 134 11.57 -15.15 14.59
CA SER A 134 12.35 -16.25 14.02
C SER A 134 11.77 -17.64 14.29
N SER A 135 10.97 -17.79 15.36
CA SER A 135 10.30 -19.04 15.75
C SER A 135 8.83 -19.11 15.29
N SER A 136 8.36 -18.14 14.52
CA SER A 136 6.98 -18.11 13.99
C SER A 136 6.69 -19.37 13.17
N ASP A 137 5.48 -19.88 13.31
CA ASP A 137 4.87 -20.92 12.47
C ASP A 137 3.81 -20.36 11.50
N GLY A 138 3.66 -19.02 11.47
CA GLY A 138 2.79 -18.30 10.55
C GLY A 138 3.43 -18.03 9.18
N ASP A 139 3.01 -16.96 8.54
CA ASP A 139 3.37 -16.63 7.15
C ASP A 139 4.83 -16.25 6.95
N ARG A 140 5.52 -15.81 8.03
CA ARG A 140 6.98 -15.58 8.04
C ARG A 140 7.47 -14.70 6.90
N HIS A 141 6.75 -13.62 6.62
CA HIS A 141 7.18 -12.66 5.60
C HIS A 141 8.52 -12.01 5.97
N ILE A 142 9.34 -11.79 4.94
CA ILE A 142 10.54 -10.94 5.00
C ILE A 142 10.39 -9.88 3.91
N LEU A 143 10.36 -8.61 4.32
CA LEU A 143 10.26 -7.46 3.42
C LEU A 143 11.55 -6.63 3.50
N ILE A 144 12.19 -6.39 2.35
CA ILE A 144 13.49 -5.72 2.29
C ILE A 144 13.45 -4.62 1.22
N VAL A 145 13.79 -3.40 1.59
CA VAL A 145 13.93 -2.27 0.66
C VAL A 145 15.41 -1.98 0.43
N ASP A 146 15.87 -2.07 -0.81
CA ASP A 146 17.17 -1.54 -1.25
C ASP A 146 17.03 -0.02 -1.44
N ALA A 147 17.59 0.74 -0.51
CA ALA A 147 17.46 2.20 -0.49
C ALA A 147 18.12 2.89 -1.70
N ASP A 148 19.24 2.34 -2.19
CA ASP A 148 20.04 2.95 -3.24
C ASP A 148 19.42 2.73 -4.63
N ARG A 149 18.76 1.57 -4.84
CA ARG A 149 18.13 1.21 -6.12
C ARG A 149 16.62 1.39 -6.13
N TRP A 150 16.03 1.59 -4.98
CA TRP A 150 14.59 1.66 -4.74
C TRP A 150 13.86 0.42 -5.24
N ILE A 151 14.36 -0.74 -4.78
CA ILE A 151 13.81 -2.07 -5.11
C ILE A 151 13.31 -2.71 -3.82
N LEU A 152 12.09 -3.25 -3.88
CA LEU A 152 11.49 -4.02 -2.81
C LEU A 152 11.62 -5.51 -3.11
N TYR A 153 12.07 -6.26 -2.13
CA TYR A 153 12.15 -7.72 -2.15
C TYR A 153 11.23 -8.28 -1.06
N GLU A 154 10.37 -9.20 -1.43
CA GLU A 154 9.40 -9.80 -0.51
C GLU A 154 9.46 -11.32 -0.61
N LEU A 155 9.38 -11.99 0.53
CA LEU A 155 9.38 -13.44 0.67
C LEU A 155 8.22 -13.89 1.54
N PHE A 156 7.56 -14.97 1.15
CA PHE A 156 6.58 -15.71 1.93
C PHE A 156 7.18 -17.01 2.45
N ALA A 157 6.83 -17.44 3.66
CA ALA A 157 7.28 -18.67 4.30
C ALA A 157 8.80 -18.86 4.26
N ALA A 158 9.55 -17.81 4.70
CA ALA A 158 11.00 -17.77 4.59
C ALA A 158 11.71 -18.48 5.76
N TYR A 159 12.61 -19.40 5.41
CA TYR A 159 13.42 -20.19 6.35
C TYR A 159 14.90 -20.21 5.96
N PRO A 160 15.83 -20.03 6.91
CA PRO A 160 17.25 -20.18 6.63
C PRO A 160 17.59 -21.66 6.30
N SER A 161 18.50 -21.87 5.33
CA SER A 161 18.92 -23.19 4.90
C SER A 161 20.44 -23.19 4.57
N GLY A 162 21.27 -23.37 5.58
CA GLY A 162 22.73 -23.28 5.44
C GLY A 162 23.16 -21.86 5.06
N ASN A 163 23.82 -21.72 3.89
CA ASN A 163 24.25 -20.43 3.34
C ASN A 163 23.24 -19.81 2.34
N ARG A 164 22.02 -20.31 2.32
CA ARG A 164 20.92 -19.86 1.45
C ARG A 164 19.62 -19.79 2.23
N TRP A 165 18.54 -19.43 1.57
CA TRP A 165 17.18 -19.45 2.11
C TRP A 165 16.28 -20.36 1.28
N ARG A 166 15.22 -20.87 1.90
CA ARG A 166 14.06 -21.47 1.26
C ARG A 166 12.85 -20.61 1.59
N ALA A 167 11.98 -20.38 0.61
CA ALA A 167 10.73 -19.67 0.81
C ALA A 167 9.59 -20.35 0.03
N GLY A 168 8.35 -20.06 0.39
CA GLY A 168 7.19 -20.49 -0.37
C GLY A 168 7.18 -19.81 -1.73
N SER A 169 7.18 -18.49 -1.73
CA SER A 169 7.26 -17.64 -2.92
C SER A 169 8.09 -16.39 -2.66
N GLY A 170 8.46 -15.68 -3.74
CA GLY A 170 9.17 -14.43 -3.65
C GLY A 170 8.92 -13.50 -4.83
N ALA A 171 8.90 -12.19 -4.56
CA ALA A 171 8.71 -11.16 -5.56
C ALA A 171 9.73 -10.03 -5.42
N ILE A 172 10.13 -9.47 -6.55
CA ILE A 172 11.04 -8.33 -6.66
C ILE A 172 10.31 -7.20 -7.40
N TRP A 173 10.18 -6.05 -6.76
CA TRP A 173 9.45 -4.91 -7.29
C TRP A 173 10.40 -3.74 -7.52
N ASP A 174 10.46 -3.23 -8.74
CA ASP A 174 11.08 -1.94 -9.01
C ASP A 174 10.10 -0.83 -8.61
N LEU A 175 10.39 -0.16 -7.50
CA LEU A 175 9.54 0.90 -6.96
C LEU A 175 9.61 2.22 -7.76
N ASN A 176 10.50 2.30 -8.76
CA ASN A 176 10.60 3.47 -9.64
C ASN A 176 9.59 3.43 -10.79
N GLN A 177 8.88 2.32 -10.99
CA GLN A 177 7.96 2.13 -12.11
C GLN A 177 6.71 1.31 -11.72
N ASN A 178 5.68 1.39 -12.55
CA ASN A 178 4.44 0.63 -12.36
C ASN A 178 4.59 -0.80 -12.92
N SER A 179 5.20 -1.68 -12.15
CA SER A 179 5.29 -3.10 -12.50
C SER A 179 4.19 -3.91 -11.82
N THR A 180 3.70 -4.92 -12.52
CA THR A 180 2.73 -5.91 -12.02
C THR A 180 3.29 -7.30 -12.24
N ARG A 181 2.80 -8.28 -11.48
CA ARG A 181 3.10 -9.70 -11.73
C ARG A 181 2.47 -10.14 -13.05
N PRO A 182 3.04 -11.13 -13.74
CA PRO A 182 2.37 -11.78 -14.85
C PRO A 182 0.97 -12.28 -14.46
N PRO A 183 -0.02 -12.25 -15.37
CA PRO A 183 -1.36 -12.80 -15.10
C PRO A 183 -1.30 -14.25 -14.62
N GLY A 184 -1.96 -14.55 -13.49
CA GLY A 184 -1.97 -15.87 -12.87
C GLY A 184 -0.82 -16.11 -11.88
N TRP A 185 0.15 -15.21 -11.77
CA TRP A 185 1.25 -15.35 -10.82
C TRP A 185 0.90 -14.77 -9.45
N THR A 186 1.24 -15.49 -8.39
CA THR A 186 1.26 -14.98 -7.02
C THR A 186 2.48 -14.04 -6.80
N SER A 187 2.58 -13.49 -5.61
CA SER A 187 3.77 -12.81 -5.09
C SER A 187 4.13 -13.41 -3.72
N ALA A 188 4.68 -12.64 -2.81
CA ALA A 188 4.68 -12.98 -1.39
C ALA A 188 3.28 -12.81 -0.77
N ASP A 189 2.32 -12.24 -1.50
CA ASP A 189 0.91 -12.06 -1.14
C ASP A 189 0.00 -12.83 -2.11
N ALA A 190 -1.07 -13.40 -1.62
CA ALA A 190 -1.93 -14.31 -2.38
C ALA A 190 -2.55 -13.68 -3.64
N ALA A 191 -2.80 -12.38 -3.64
CA ALA A 191 -3.35 -11.66 -4.79
C ALA A 191 -2.33 -11.34 -5.89
N GLY A 192 -1.05 -11.69 -5.72
CA GLY A 192 0.01 -11.24 -6.62
C GLY A 192 0.31 -9.74 -6.48
N LEU A 193 0.06 -9.17 -5.32
CA LEU A 193 0.31 -7.76 -4.97
C LEU A 193 1.59 -7.62 -4.15
N PRO A 194 2.23 -6.46 -4.13
CA PRO A 194 3.25 -6.15 -3.14
C PRO A 194 2.60 -5.90 -1.76
N ILE A 195 3.25 -6.35 -0.71
CA ILE A 195 2.77 -6.23 0.68
C ILE A 195 3.08 -4.84 1.24
N LEU A 196 4.37 -4.44 1.24
CA LEU A 196 4.83 -3.21 1.90
C LEU A 196 4.07 -1.94 1.45
N PRO A 197 3.76 -1.72 0.17
CA PRO A 197 3.02 -0.56 -0.28
C PRO A 197 1.59 -0.45 0.27
N GLY A 198 1.03 -1.55 0.76
CA GLY A 198 -0.30 -1.60 1.37
C GLY A 198 -0.32 -1.59 2.90
N LEU A 199 0.83 -1.56 3.57
CA LEU A 199 0.88 -1.56 5.04
C LEU A 199 0.64 -0.17 5.62
N VAL A 200 -0.09 -0.10 6.73
CA VAL A 200 -0.12 1.09 7.59
C VAL A 200 1.25 1.21 8.25
N ARG A 201 1.98 2.30 8.01
CA ARG A 201 3.31 2.53 8.55
C ARG A 201 3.34 3.65 9.58
N TRP A 202 4.17 3.50 10.61
CA TRP A 202 4.31 4.49 11.66
C TRP A 202 4.80 5.84 11.13
N ASP A 203 5.79 5.85 10.23
CA ASP A 203 6.37 7.08 9.68
C ASP A 203 5.34 7.95 8.94
N GLU A 204 4.39 7.35 8.24
CA GLU A 204 3.31 8.06 7.55
C GLU A 204 2.25 8.58 8.53
N VAL A 205 1.88 7.76 9.51
CA VAL A 205 0.91 8.18 10.53
C VAL A 205 1.46 9.32 11.38
N GLU A 206 2.74 9.30 11.72
CA GLU A 206 3.40 10.39 12.45
C GLU A 206 3.52 11.65 11.60
N LEU A 207 3.73 11.53 10.28
CA LEU A 207 3.69 12.65 9.33
C LEU A 207 2.26 13.20 9.16
N GLY A 208 1.23 12.44 9.51
CA GLY A 208 -0.18 12.84 9.45
C GLY A 208 -0.92 12.46 8.18
N GLU A 209 -0.29 11.74 7.24
CA GLU A 209 -0.90 11.30 5.98
C GLU A 209 -0.39 9.91 5.58
N ILE A 210 -1.33 9.04 5.14
CA ILE A 210 -1.05 7.81 4.41
C ILE A 210 -1.50 8.06 2.96
N PRO A 211 -0.57 8.24 2.00
CA PRO A 211 -0.91 8.65 0.64
C PRO A 211 -1.15 7.47 -0.32
N HIS A 212 -1.68 6.36 0.18
CA HIS A 212 -1.93 5.14 -0.59
C HIS A 212 -3.10 4.33 -0.03
N ALA A 213 -3.57 3.34 -0.82
CA ALA A 213 -4.53 2.35 -0.38
C ALA A 213 -3.90 1.37 0.62
N ILE A 214 -4.72 0.79 1.49
CA ILE A 214 -4.24 -0.12 2.52
C ILE A 214 -4.58 -1.57 2.15
N ARG A 215 -3.70 -2.51 2.47
CA ARG A 215 -3.92 -3.94 2.33
C ARG A 215 -4.91 -4.43 3.39
N PHE A 216 -5.89 -5.26 2.99
CA PHE A 216 -6.73 -5.95 3.96
C PHE A 216 -7.09 -7.37 3.50
N THR A 217 -7.53 -8.20 4.45
CA THR A 217 -7.94 -9.58 4.19
C THR A 217 -9.43 -9.78 4.36
N VAL A 218 -9.93 -10.83 3.73
CA VAL A 218 -11.27 -11.36 3.90
C VAL A 218 -11.19 -12.89 4.02
N ARG A 219 -12.14 -13.51 4.73
CA ARG A 219 -12.09 -14.97 4.97
C ARG A 219 -12.27 -15.80 3.70
N ARG A 220 -13.08 -15.34 2.76
CA ARG A 220 -13.40 -16.06 1.55
C ARG A 220 -13.40 -15.12 0.36
N THR A 221 -12.67 -15.49 -0.67
CA THR A 221 -12.61 -14.78 -1.93
C THR A 221 -13.22 -15.62 -3.06
N ARG A 222 -13.51 -14.97 -4.16
CA ARG A 222 -13.93 -15.60 -5.40
C ARG A 222 -12.72 -16.10 -6.18
N ARG A 223 -12.87 -17.18 -6.97
CA ARG A 223 -11.91 -17.58 -8.01
C ARG A 223 -11.89 -16.55 -9.14
N ALA A 224 -11.41 -15.39 -8.80
CA ALA A 224 -11.31 -14.24 -9.69
C ALA A 224 -10.35 -13.20 -9.10
N TYR A 225 -9.81 -12.36 -9.96
CA TYR A 225 -9.08 -11.16 -9.58
C TYR A 225 -9.40 -10.00 -10.52
N LEU A 226 -9.03 -8.79 -10.12
CA LEU A 226 -9.02 -7.61 -10.99
C LEU A 226 -7.78 -6.76 -10.67
N ALA A 227 -7.32 -6.01 -11.66
CA ALA A 227 -6.17 -5.14 -11.48
C ALA A 227 -6.35 -4.21 -10.24
N PRO A 228 -5.27 -4.02 -9.44
CA PRO A 228 -3.87 -4.36 -9.72
C PRO A 228 -3.46 -5.81 -9.39
N ALA A 229 -4.34 -6.64 -8.81
CA ALA A 229 -4.04 -8.04 -8.55
C ALA A 229 -3.84 -8.84 -9.84
N SER A 230 -3.05 -9.89 -9.77
CA SER A 230 -2.74 -10.80 -10.88
C SER A 230 -3.13 -12.24 -10.62
N HIS A 231 -3.54 -12.59 -9.39
CA HIS A 231 -3.77 -13.96 -8.97
C HIS A 231 -5.04 -14.08 -8.10
N TRP A 232 -5.63 -15.27 -8.06
CA TRP A 232 -6.70 -15.69 -7.14
C TRP A 232 -6.21 -16.84 -6.26
N ALA A 233 -6.65 -16.89 -5.02
CA ALA A 233 -6.31 -17.95 -4.06
C ALA A 233 -7.55 -18.66 -3.53
N SER A 234 -8.53 -18.94 -4.41
CA SER A 234 -9.77 -19.62 -4.06
C SER A 234 -10.29 -20.45 -5.23
N SER A 235 -11.00 -21.53 -4.92
CA SER A 235 -11.75 -22.32 -5.91
C SER A 235 -13.23 -21.94 -6.00
N ASP A 236 -13.73 -21.08 -5.12
CA ASP A 236 -15.14 -20.69 -5.04
C ASP A 236 -15.51 -19.71 -6.17
N THR A 237 -16.56 -20.03 -6.93
CA THR A 237 -16.99 -19.23 -8.07
C THR A 237 -18.21 -18.35 -7.80
N ALA A 238 -18.73 -18.37 -6.56
CA ALA A 238 -19.94 -17.62 -6.21
C ALA A 238 -19.71 -16.10 -6.43
N SER A 239 -20.66 -15.49 -7.12
CA SER A 239 -20.50 -14.14 -7.62
C SER A 239 -20.61 -13.05 -6.53
N ASN A 240 -21.18 -13.35 -5.38
CA ASN A 240 -21.26 -12.47 -4.21
C ASN A 240 -19.98 -12.44 -3.37
N LEU A 241 -19.00 -13.28 -3.70
CA LEU A 241 -17.69 -13.27 -3.07
C LEU A 241 -16.81 -12.15 -3.63
N PRO A 242 -15.99 -11.49 -2.79
CA PRO A 242 -15.02 -10.52 -3.25
C PRO A 242 -13.91 -11.19 -4.08
N PRO A 243 -13.57 -10.67 -5.27
CA PRO A 243 -12.37 -11.10 -5.99
C PRO A 243 -11.12 -10.47 -5.36
N MET A 244 -9.94 -11.08 -5.57
CA MET A 244 -8.66 -10.45 -5.24
C MET A 244 -8.51 -9.14 -6.02
N GLY A 245 -7.89 -8.13 -5.41
CA GLY A 245 -7.77 -6.79 -6.00
C GLY A 245 -9.03 -5.92 -5.86
N MET A 246 -10.15 -6.45 -5.32
CA MET A 246 -11.33 -5.64 -5.05
C MET A 246 -10.99 -4.49 -4.10
N ARG A 247 -11.47 -3.29 -4.44
CA ARG A 247 -11.22 -2.10 -3.64
C ARG A 247 -12.47 -1.64 -2.92
N VAL A 248 -12.34 -1.37 -1.63
CA VAL A 248 -13.40 -0.78 -0.81
C VAL A 248 -12.91 0.53 -0.22
N ARG A 249 -13.85 1.43 0.09
CA ARG A 249 -13.54 2.68 0.79
C ARG A 249 -14.51 2.93 1.92
N LEU A 250 -14.05 3.65 2.93
CA LEU A 250 -14.91 4.18 3.99
C LEU A 250 -15.82 5.25 3.39
N LYS A 251 -17.12 5.18 3.69
CA LYS A 251 -18.13 6.13 3.17
C LYS A 251 -17.76 7.56 3.52
N ALA A 252 -17.96 8.49 2.58
CA ALA A 252 -17.69 9.90 2.78
C ALA A 252 -18.45 10.48 3.97
N SER A 253 -19.69 10.00 4.22
CA SER A 253 -20.56 10.43 5.33
C SER A 253 -20.13 9.92 6.69
N PHE A 254 -19.19 8.98 6.81
CA PHE A 254 -18.73 8.47 8.10
C PHE A 254 -17.98 9.58 8.87
N ASP A 255 -18.43 9.88 10.08
CA ASP A 255 -17.78 10.89 10.92
C ASP A 255 -16.55 10.32 11.61
N ILE A 256 -15.40 10.94 11.38
CA ILE A 256 -14.10 10.56 11.97
C ILE A 256 -13.68 11.49 13.12
N SER A 257 -14.43 12.55 13.40
CA SER A 257 -14.02 13.61 14.34
C SER A 257 -13.86 13.11 15.77
N GLY A 258 -14.58 12.06 16.16
CA GLY A 258 -14.51 11.46 17.49
C GLY A 258 -13.34 10.49 17.71
N TYR A 259 -12.51 10.23 16.68
CA TYR A 259 -11.38 9.30 16.77
C TYR A 259 -10.10 10.01 17.22
N PRO A 260 -9.17 9.30 17.88
CA PRO A 260 -7.85 9.83 18.20
C PRO A 260 -7.09 10.27 16.93
N PRO A 261 -6.15 11.24 17.04
CA PRO A 261 -5.49 11.83 15.86
C PRO A 261 -4.84 10.80 14.90
N ARG A 262 -4.15 9.80 15.42
CA ARG A 262 -3.49 8.76 14.58
C ARG A 262 -4.50 7.84 13.91
N ALA A 263 -5.58 7.46 14.60
CA ALA A 263 -6.67 6.71 14.00
C ALA A 263 -7.36 7.52 12.88
N GLN A 264 -7.51 8.85 13.05
CA GLN A 264 -8.05 9.71 12.00
C GLN A 264 -7.16 9.72 10.73
N VAL A 265 -5.83 9.59 10.85
CA VAL A 265 -4.93 9.48 9.68
C VAL A 265 -5.30 8.25 8.86
N VAL A 266 -5.44 7.09 9.51
CA VAL A 266 -5.87 5.84 8.86
C VAL A 266 -7.25 6.00 8.23
N LEU A 267 -8.22 6.56 8.96
CA LEU A 267 -9.59 6.74 8.46
C LEU A 267 -9.66 7.71 7.25
N ARG A 268 -8.83 8.75 7.22
CA ARG A 268 -8.71 9.62 6.04
C ARG A 268 -8.17 8.87 4.83
N ALA A 269 -7.17 8.02 5.01
CA ALA A 269 -6.66 7.17 3.94
C ALA A 269 -7.74 6.20 3.43
N LEU A 270 -8.49 5.57 4.34
CA LEU A 270 -9.60 4.68 3.98
C LEU A 270 -10.71 5.39 3.20
N LYS A 271 -10.95 6.68 3.45
CA LYS A 271 -11.88 7.48 2.64
C LYS A 271 -11.33 7.81 1.27
N ARG A 272 -10.07 8.25 1.20
CA ARG A 272 -9.45 8.79 -0.01
C ARG A 272 -8.93 7.71 -0.94
N TYR A 273 -8.18 6.77 -0.38
CA TYR A 273 -7.52 5.71 -1.14
C TYR A 273 -8.18 4.34 -0.96
N GLY A 274 -8.93 4.15 0.12
CA GLY A 274 -9.58 2.89 0.44
C GLY A 274 -8.59 1.79 0.83
N MET A 275 -9.05 0.55 0.69
CA MET A 275 -8.23 -0.64 0.93
C MET A 275 -8.50 -1.71 -0.12
N ILE A 276 -7.51 -2.57 -0.38
CA ILE A 276 -7.50 -3.56 -1.45
C ILE A 276 -7.47 -4.97 -0.84
N VAL A 277 -8.36 -5.86 -1.32
CA VAL A 277 -8.32 -7.29 -0.95
C VAL A 277 -7.06 -7.91 -1.52
N ALA A 278 -6.17 -8.35 -0.65
CA ALA A 278 -4.85 -8.86 -1.03
C ALA A 278 -4.64 -10.33 -0.63
N ASP A 279 -5.43 -10.83 0.34
CA ASP A 279 -5.27 -12.20 0.81
C ASP A 279 -6.57 -12.77 1.41
N ASN A 280 -6.61 -14.10 1.55
CA ASN A 280 -7.55 -14.81 2.40
C ASN A 280 -7.03 -14.81 3.84
N GLY A 281 -7.87 -14.42 4.77
CA GLY A 281 -7.52 -14.33 6.19
C GLY A 281 -8.77 -14.15 7.02
N SER A 282 -8.73 -13.33 8.04
CA SER A 282 -9.92 -12.91 8.76
C SER A 282 -10.60 -11.73 8.06
N ASP A 283 -11.92 -11.60 8.24
CA ASP A 283 -12.68 -10.52 7.61
C ASP A 283 -12.33 -9.17 8.24
N TRP A 284 -12.11 -8.16 7.40
CA TRP A 284 -11.82 -6.78 7.79
C TRP A 284 -10.49 -6.60 8.57
N TYR A 285 -9.54 -7.52 8.39
CA TYR A 285 -8.20 -7.37 8.98
C TYR A 285 -7.36 -6.43 8.12
N LEU A 286 -6.94 -5.33 8.74
CA LEU A 286 -6.13 -4.28 8.14
C LEU A 286 -4.67 -4.52 8.46
N SER A 287 -3.82 -4.62 7.46
CA SER A 287 -2.40 -4.92 7.65
C SER A 287 -1.58 -3.66 7.93
N GLY A 288 -0.60 -3.79 8.79
CA GLY A 288 0.34 -2.72 9.11
C GLY A 288 1.68 -3.24 9.61
N VAL A 289 2.60 -2.33 9.83
CA VAL A 289 3.96 -2.64 10.27
C VAL A 289 4.00 -2.88 11.77
N ALA A 290 4.69 -3.97 12.18
CA ALA A 290 5.02 -4.24 13.58
C ALA A 290 5.94 -3.15 14.12
N ASP A 291 5.50 -2.33 15.06
CA ASP A 291 6.28 -1.21 15.59
C ASP A 291 5.94 -0.93 17.05
N ALA A 292 6.95 -0.87 17.90
CA ALA A 292 6.78 -0.60 19.34
C ALA A 292 6.31 0.83 19.66
N ARG A 293 6.31 1.71 18.66
CA ARG A 293 5.85 3.11 18.81
C ARG A 293 4.33 3.26 18.74
N TRP A 294 3.59 2.24 18.26
CA TRP A 294 2.13 2.31 18.22
C TRP A 294 1.52 2.53 19.61
N ASN A 295 0.46 3.31 19.66
CA ASN A 295 -0.44 3.33 20.79
C ASN A 295 -1.62 2.42 20.49
N ASP A 296 -1.61 1.22 21.09
CA ASP A 296 -2.61 0.20 20.80
C ASP A 296 -4.02 0.62 21.21
N ASP A 297 -4.19 1.46 22.24
CA ASP A 297 -5.50 1.99 22.61
C ASP A 297 -6.07 2.90 21.52
N GLU A 298 -5.23 3.78 20.92
CA GLU A 298 -5.64 4.62 19.80
C GLU A 298 -6.01 3.78 18.58
N ILE A 299 -5.15 2.81 18.20
CA ILE A 299 -5.37 1.96 17.03
C ILE A 299 -6.58 1.05 17.22
N ASN A 300 -6.81 0.54 18.42
CA ASN A 300 -7.97 -0.30 18.72
C ASN A 300 -9.31 0.43 18.58
N THR A 301 -9.34 1.77 18.60
CA THR A 301 -10.57 2.52 18.32
C THR A 301 -11.11 2.23 16.91
N LEU A 302 -10.25 1.87 15.94
CA LEU A 302 -10.65 1.46 14.60
C LEU A 302 -11.60 0.26 14.59
N LYS A 303 -11.61 -0.56 15.64
CA LYS A 303 -12.54 -1.71 15.78
C LYS A 303 -14.00 -1.31 15.89
N SER A 304 -14.30 -0.04 16.14
CA SER A 304 -15.68 0.50 16.14
C SER A 304 -16.22 0.73 14.73
N VAL A 305 -15.36 0.87 13.72
CA VAL A 305 -15.75 0.98 12.30
C VAL A 305 -16.24 -0.39 11.82
N ARG A 306 -17.40 -0.43 11.18
CA ARG A 306 -18.07 -1.69 10.80
C ARG A 306 -18.09 -1.87 9.28
N GLY A 307 -18.26 -3.11 8.84
CA GLY A 307 -18.42 -3.41 7.43
C GLY A 307 -19.49 -2.54 6.74
N ARG A 308 -20.58 -2.22 7.43
CA ARG A 308 -21.65 -1.34 6.92
C ARG A 308 -21.20 0.10 6.61
N ASP A 309 -20.06 0.52 7.15
CA ASP A 309 -19.52 1.87 6.95
C ASP A 309 -18.68 1.96 5.68
N PHE A 310 -18.45 0.83 5.01
CA PHE A 310 -17.71 0.72 3.76
C PHE A 310 -18.62 0.56 2.55
N GLU A 311 -18.06 0.83 1.38
CA GLU A 311 -18.67 0.59 0.08
C GLU A 311 -17.63 0.08 -0.90
N VAL A 312 -18.05 -0.82 -1.81
CA VAL A 312 -17.18 -1.37 -2.86
C VAL A 312 -17.10 -0.37 -4.00
N VAL A 313 -15.90 -0.02 -4.42
CA VAL A 313 -15.66 0.78 -5.62
C VAL A 313 -15.93 -0.07 -6.85
N ARG A 314 -16.52 0.55 -7.90
CA ARG A 314 -16.90 -0.14 -9.13
C ARG A 314 -15.76 -0.99 -9.68
N MET A 315 -16.03 -2.26 -9.84
CA MET A 315 -15.08 -3.23 -10.36
C MET A 315 -15.20 -3.31 -11.89
N ASN A 316 -14.05 -3.18 -12.56
CA ASN A 316 -13.94 -3.33 -14.01
C ASN A 316 -12.87 -4.37 -14.33
N GLY A 317 -13.03 -5.12 -15.42
CA GLY A 317 -12.01 -6.05 -15.89
C GLY A 317 -11.77 -7.23 -14.94
N ILE A 318 -12.83 -7.77 -14.32
CA ILE A 318 -12.73 -8.97 -13.50
C ILE A 318 -12.31 -10.15 -14.39
N VAL A 319 -11.17 -10.76 -14.05
CA VAL A 319 -10.66 -11.98 -14.69
C VAL A 319 -11.19 -13.18 -13.89
N THR A 320 -11.84 -14.09 -14.59
CA THR A 320 -12.35 -15.37 -14.05
C THR A 320 -11.78 -16.51 -14.85
N HIS A 321 -11.70 -17.70 -14.27
CA HIS A 321 -11.26 -18.92 -14.96
C HIS A 321 -12.44 -19.87 -15.11
#